data_7d63c98ef5ebd9c2847a967dd651d33c
#
_entry.id   7d63c98ef5ebd9c2847a967dd651d33c
#
_cell.length_a   1.000
_cell.length_b   1.000
_cell.length_c   1.000
_cell.angle_alpha   90.00
_cell.angle_beta   90.00
_cell.angle_gamma   90.00
#
_symmetry.space_group_name_H-M   'P 1'
#
loop_
_entity.id
_entity.type
_entity.pdbx_description
1 polymer ?
#
loop_
_entity_poly.entity_id
_entity_poly.type
_entity_poly.pdbx_seq_one_letter_code
_entity_poly.pdbx_strand_id
1 'polypeptide(L)'
;MNREQQKVLELLKEIDTICRKNKITYYLSPYLTLCAVTERPFPMNPASNDIYMKTGDMARFKNIFDEEPELRRALESMENNSRFPGFFLRYTDKDTLFYKLDEYGKYKHPGLGINILPLQCEYGPKGKYLWNRMREDGWKRIYGCLLYTSPSPRDED
;
A
#
# COMPACT_ATOMS: atom_id res chain seq x y z
N MET A 1 17.09 12.47 11.68
CA MET A 1 16.14 11.43 11.24
C MET A 1 15.86 10.53 12.43
N ASN A 2 14.59 10.32 12.78
CA ASN A 2 14.24 9.44 13.90
C ASN A 2 14.30 7.96 13.47
N ARG A 3 14.15 7.03 14.44
CA ARG A 3 14.25 5.58 14.21
C ARG A 3 13.21 5.05 13.22
N GLU A 4 12.00 5.59 13.27
CA GLU A 4 10.89 5.21 12.36
C GLU A 4 11.18 5.64 10.93
N GLN A 5 11.66 6.86 10.74
CA GLN A 5 12.05 7.37 9.43
C GLN A 5 13.20 6.56 8.81
N GLN A 6 14.15 6.11 9.63
CA GLN A 6 15.24 5.23 9.18
C GLN A 6 14.71 3.89 8.70
N LYS A 7 13.75 3.30 9.42
CA LYS A 7 13.10 2.04 9.04
C LYS A 7 12.31 2.16 7.75
N VAL A 8 11.54 3.22 7.58
CA VAL A 8 10.80 3.46 6.33
C VAL A 8 11.76 3.64 5.16
N LEU A 9 12.87 4.36 5.34
CA LEU A 9 13.89 4.52 4.31
C LEU A 9 14.57 3.18 3.95
N GLU A 10 14.80 2.31 4.94
CA GLU A 10 15.30 0.95 4.73
C GLU A 10 14.33 0.15 3.83
N LEU A 11 13.04 0.15 4.15
CA LEU A 11 12.00 -0.51 3.34
C LEU A 11 11.93 0.05 1.91
N LEU A 12 12.02 1.37 1.74
CA LEU A 12 12.07 1.98 0.40
C LEU A 12 13.30 1.55 -0.41
N LYS A 13 14.46 1.46 0.22
CA LYS A 13 15.68 0.98 -0.43
C LYS A 13 15.60 -0.48 -0.84
N GLU A 14 14.97 -1.32 -0.03
CA GLU A 14 14.71 -2.73 -0.36
C GLU A 14 13.79 -2.83 -1.59
N ILE A 15 12.66 -2.10 -1.58
CA ILE A 15 11.75 -2.04 -2.72
C ILE A 15 12.48 -1.54 -3.98
N ASP A 16 13.29 -0.46 -3.87
CA ASP A 16 14.09 0.05 -4.98
C ASP A 16 15.04 -1.01 -5.54
N THR A 17 15.70 -1.76 -4.67
CA THR A 17 16.62 -2.84 -5.05
C THR A 17 15.87 -3.94 -5.82
N ILE A 18 14.74 -4.40 -5.32
CA ILE A 18 13.88 -5.40 -5.98
C ILE A 18 13.42 -4.87 -7.35
N CYS A 19 12.95 -3.64 -7.38
CA CYS A 19 12.44 -3.01 -8.61
C CYS A 19 13.53 -2.87 -9.68
N ARG A 20 14.72 -2.41 -9.31
CA ARG A 20 15.86 -2.26 -10.25
C ARG A 20 16.33 -3.61 -10.77
N LYS A 21 16.50 -4.61 -9.91
CA LYS A 21 16.90 -5.97 -10.29
C LYS A 21 15.93 -6.57 -11.33
N ASN A 22 14.64 -6.30 -11.19
CA ASN A 22 13.59 -6.91 -12.00
C ASN A 22 12.99 -5.99 -13.08
N LYS A 23 13.59 -4.80 -13.31
CA LYS A 23 13.10 -3.81 -14.29
C LYS A 23 11.63 -3.43 -14.07
N ILE A 24 11.25 -3.24 -12.81
CA ILE A 24 9.93 -2.75 -12.39
C ILE A 24 10.01 -1.23 -12.21
N THR A 25 9.04 -0.51 -12.76
CA THR A 25 8.97 0.94 -12.61
C THR A 25 8.01 1.30 -11.47
N TYR A 26 8.49 2.12 -10.53
CA TYR A 26 7.67 2.70 -9.48
C TYR A 26 7.82 4.22 -9.41
N TYR A 27 6.88 4.89 -8.78
CA TYR A 27 6.85 6.34 -8.61
C TYR A 27 6.63 6.67 -7.14
N LEU A 28 7.33 7.68 -6.66
CA LEU A 28 7.11 8.20 -5.32
C LEU A 28 5.78 8.96 -5.27
N SER A 29 5.13 8.95 -4.10
CA SER A 29 3.98 9.83 -3.87
C SER A 29 4.38 11.31 -4.03
N PRO A 30 3.42 12.20 -4.31
CA PRO A 30 3.72 13.64 -4.42
C PRO A 30 4.42 14.20 -3.19
N TYR A 31 4.06 13.70 -2.01
CA TYR A 31 4.66 14.11 -0.75
C TYR A 31 6.11 13.63 -0.61
N LEU A 32 6.39 12.36 -0.91
CA LEU A 32 7.75 11.84 -0.92
C LEU A 32 8.63 12.53 -1.95
N THR A 33 8.07 12.82 -3.12
CA THR A 33 8.77 13.58 -4.18
C THR A 33 9.11 14.99 -3.71
N LEU A 34 8.18 15.68 -3.07
CA LEU A 34 8.41 17.00 -2.50
C LEU A 34 9.53 16.97 -1.46
N CYS A 35 9.53 15.99 -0.55
CA CYS A 35 10.58 15.82 0.45
C CYS A 35 11.94 15.60 -0.20
N ALA A 36 12.01 14.76 -1.23
CA ALA A 36 13.24 14.48 -1.95
C ALA A 36 13.81 15.70 -2.67
N VAL A 37 12.95 16.51 -3.32
CA VAL A 37 13.37 17.70 -4.09
C VAL A 37 13.75 18.86 -3.16
N THR A 38 13.08 18.99 -2.02
CA THR A 38 13.32 20.12 -1.09
C THR A 38 14.37 19.80 0.00
N GLU A 39 15.01 18.64 -0.09
CA GLU A 39 15.97 18.14 0.93
C GLU A 39 15.40 18.18 2.36
N ARG A 40 14.08 18.19 2.48
CA ARG A 40 13.43 18.16 3.79
C ARG A 40 13.56 16.77 4.41
N PRO A 41 13.63 16.69 5.74
CA PRO A 41 13.64 15.40 6.40
C PRO A 41 12.39 14.59 6.00
N PHE A 42 12.58 13.30 5.83
CA PHE A 42 11.55 12.32 5.51
C PHE A 42 10.27 12.55 6.34
N PRO A 43 9.08 12.28 5.78
CA PRO A 43 7.82 12.60 6.47
C PRO A 43 7.78 12.08 7.90
N MET A 44 7.28 12.93 8.80
CA MET A 44 7.07 12.54 10.20
C MET A 44 5.90 11.57 10.39
N ASN A 45 5.04 11.44 9.36
CA ASN A 45 3.89 10.54 9.42
C ASN A 45 4.15 9.26 8.61
N PRO A 46 4.45 8.13 9.27
CA PRO A 46 4.67 6.84 8.59
C PRO A 46 3.46 6.36 7.77
N ALA A 47 2.29 6.92 8.00
CA ALA A 47 1.08 6.60 7.25
C ALA A 47 1.00 7.25 5.85
N SER A 48 1.96 8.09 5.49
CA SER A 48 1.99 8.80 4.19
C SER A 48 3.11 8.29 3.27
N ASN A 49 3.65 7.11 3.54
CA ASN A 49 4.75 6.53 2.79
C ASN A 49 4.24 5.67 1.63
N ASP A 50 3.50 6.31 0.73
CA ASP A 50 2.92 5.63 -0.41
C ASP A 50 3.82 5.74 -1.64
N ILE A 51 3.90 4.67 -2.40
CA ILE A 51 4.47 4.64 -3.74
C ILE A 51 3.43 4.15 -4.73
N TYR A 52 3.66 4.41 -6.00
CA TYR A 52 2.76 4.02 -7.07
C TYR A 52 3.45 3.08 -8.04
N MET A 53 2.74 2.05 -8.47
CA MET A 53 3.19 1.16 -9.55
C MET A 53 2.06 0.98 -10.57
N LYS A 54 2.43 0.80 -11.84
CA LYS A 54 1.45 0.34 -12.85
C LYS A 54 0.94 -1.04 -12.44
N THR A 55 -0.32 -1.33 -12.74
CA THR A 55 -0.99 -2.59 -12.32
C THR A 55 -0.19 -3.83 -12.73
N GLY A 56 0.36 -3.84 -13.95
CA GLY A 56 1.21 -4.96 -14.41
C GLY A 56 2.52 -5.10 -13.63
N ASP A 57 3.16 -4.00 -13.29
CA ASP A 57 4.39 -3.98 -12.49
C ASP A 57 4.11 -4.37 -11.03
N MET A 58 2.96 -3.98 -10.49
CA MET A 58 2.52 -4.38 -9.15
C MET A 58 2.29 -5.89 -9.05
N ALA A 59 1.66 -6.50 -10.07
CA ALA A 59 1.50 -7.95 -10.14
C ALA A 59 2.86 -8.68 -10.23
N ARG A 60 3.80 -8.17 -11.04
CA ARG A 60 5.16 -8.72 -11.13
C ARG A 60 5.91 -8.62 -9.80
N PHE A 61 5.82 -7.47 -9.11
CA PHE A 61 6.43 -7.27 -7.81
C PHE A 61 5.90 -8.30 -6.79
N LYS A 62 4.57 -8.52 -6.77
CA LYS A 62 3.94 -9.51 -5.91
C LYS A 62 4.46 -10.92 -6.19
N ASN A 63 4.51 -11.33 -7.46
CA ASN A 63 4.99 -12.67 -7.84
C ASN A 63 6.44 -12.89 -7.41
N ILE A 64 7.31 -11.90 -7.59
CA ILE A 64 8.72 -11.99 -7.16
C ILE A 64 8.82 -12.16 -5.64
N PHE A 65 8.00 -11.43 -4.89
CA PHE A 65 7.99 -11.56 -3.43
C PHE A 65 7.45 -12.93 -2.98
N ASP A 66 6.45 -13.47 -3.67
CA ASP A 66 5.88 -14.79 -3.36
C ASP A 66 6.86 -15.93 -3.69
N GLU A 67 7.73 -15.76 -4.70
CA GLU A 67 8.78 -16.73 -5.07
C GLU A 67 9.96 -16.72 -4.09
N GLU A 68 10.37 -15.53 -3.60
CA GLU A 68 11.49 -15.36 -2.66
C GLU A 68 11.04 -14.56 -1.42
N PRO A 69 10.22 -15.14 -0.53
CA PRO A 69 9.70 -14.42 0.62
C PRO A 69 10.78 -14.16 1.67
N GLU A 70 10.99 -12.92 2.02
CA GLU A 70 11.88 -12.55 3.12
C GLU A 70 11.22 -12.83 4.48
N LEU A 71 11.97 -13.47 5.40
CA LEU A 71 11.47 -13.86 6.72
C LEU A 71 10.97 -12.66 7.54
N ARG A 72 11.62 -11.51 7.42
CA ARG A 72 11.31 -10.29 8.17
C ARG A 72 10.30 -9.37 7.50
N ARG A 73 9.90 -9.68 6.27
CA ARG A 73 8.99 -8.85 5.48
C ARG A 73 7.67 -9.56 5.24
N ALA A 74 6.61 -8.78 5.15
CA ALA A 74 5.32 -9.27 4.71
C ALA A 74 4.81 -8.41 3.57
N LEU A 75 4.19 -9.05 2.59
CA LEU A 75 3.43 -8.40 1.53
C LEU A 75 1.97 -8.78 1.69
N GLU A 76 1.16 -7.80 2.09
CA GLU A 76 -0.27 -8.00 2.28
C GLU A 76 -1.08 -7.41 1.13
N SER A 77 -2.16 -8.10 0.78
CA SER A 77 -3.14 -7.70 -0.22
C SER A 77 -4.51 -8.29 0.12
N MET A 78 -5.55 -7.91 -0.61
CA MET A 78 -6.88 -8.52 -0.49
C MET A 78 -6.88 -10.02 -0.78
N GLU A 79 -5.94 -10.53 -1.56
CA GLU A 79 -5.86 -11.95 -1.92
C GLU A 79 -5.43 -12.84 -0.74
N ASN A 80 -4.52 -12.33 0.11
CA ASN A 80 -3.99 -13.09 1.25
C ASN A 80 -4.56 -12.65 2.60
N ASN A 81 -5.34 -11.57 2.63
CA ASN A 81 -5.99 -11.06 3.84
C ASN A 81 -7.40 -10.53 3.51
N SER A 82 -8.44 -11.28 3.88
CA SER A 82 -9.84 -10.92 3.61
C SER A 82 -10.31 -9.63 4.30
N ARG A 83 -9.62 -9.17 5.34
CA ARG A 83 -9.90 -7.91 6.05
C ARG A 83 -9.11 -6.73 5.52
N PHE A 84 -8.28 -6.96 4.50
CA PHE A 84 -7.40 -5.91 3.95
C PHE A 84 -8.23 -4.78 3.33
N PRO A 85 -7.91 -3.50 3.63
CA PRO A 85 -8.85 -2.39 3.41
C PRO A 85 -8.89 -1.83 1.98
N GLY A 86 -8.25 -2.44 1.00
CA GLY A 86 -8.28 -1.87 -0.35
C GLY A 86 -7.48 -2.58 -1.42
N PHE A 87 -7.53 -2.04 -2.63
CA PHE A 87 -6.86 -2.58 -3.83
C PHE A 87 -5.42 -2.07 -3.95
N PHE A 88 -4.59 -2.35 -2.97
CA PHE A 88 -3.16 -2.00 -2.96
C PHE A 88 -2.36 -3.14 -2.34
N LEU A 89 -1.03 -3.07 -2.41
CA LEU A 89 -0.15 -3.95 -1.67
C LEU A 89 0.43 -3.18 -0.49
N ARG A 90 0.69 -3.87 0.62
CA ARG A 90 1.39 -3.28 1.75
C ARG A 90 2.64 -4.10 2.05
N TYR A 91 3.80 -3.50 1.85
CA TYR A 91 5.10 -4.06 2.19
C TYR A 91 5.48 -3.63 3.60
N THR A 92 5.63 -4.57 4.52
CA THR A 92 5.69 -4.30 5.96
C THR A 92 6.87 -4.99 6.63
N ASP A 93 7.45 -4.34 7.63
CA ASP A 93 8.43 -4.92 8.54
C ASP A 93 7.72 -5.66 9.68
N LYS A 94 7.87 -6.99 9.76
CA LYS A 94 7.26 -7.85 10.80
C LYS A 94 7.85 -7.61 12.19
N ASP A 95 9.06 -7.07 12.27
CA ASP A 95 9.75 -6.83 13.54
C ASP A 95 9.33 -5.49 14.20
N THR A 96 8.39 -4.77 13.59
CA THR A 96 7.85 -3.51 14.09
C THR A 96 6.38 -3.63 14.38
N LEU A 97 5.89 -2.78 15.28
CA LEU A 97 4.46 -2.63 15.56
C LEU A 97 4.07 -1.18 15.35
N PHE A 98 3.22 -0.94 14.36
CA PHE A 98 2.68 0.38 14.06
C PHE A 98 1.34 0.26 13.36
N TYR A 99 0.29 0.76 13.98
CA TYR A 99 -1.03 0.84 13.35
C TYR A 99 -1.79 2.07 13.85
N LYS A 100 -2.70 2.55 13.05
CA LYS A 100 -3.67 3.53 13.48
C LYS A 100 -4.84 2.84 14.18
N LEU A 101 -5.48 3.52 15.13
CA LEU A 101 -6.61 2.95 15.88
C LEU A 101 -7.78 2.53 14.96
N ASP A 102 -8.03 3.31 13.91
CA ASP A 102 -9.06 3.03 12.90
C ASP A 102 -8.69 1.89 11.93
N GLU A 103 -7.44 1.45 11.94
CA GLU A 103 -6.92 0.35 11.13
C GLU A 103 -6.70 -0.94 11.94
N TYR A 104 -7.08 -0.93 13.22
CA TYR A 104 -6.93 -2.09 14.09
C TYR A 104 -7.65 -3.33 13.54
N GLY A 105 -6.95 -4.45 13.49
CA GLY A 105 -7.48 -5.72 12.98
C GLY A 105 -7.62 -5.85 11.46
N LYS A 106 -7.30 -4.80 10.68
CA LYS A 106 -7.34 -4.84 9.20
C LYS A 106 -6.10 -5.52 8.60
N TYR A 107 -4.96 -5.43 9.27
CA TYR A 107 -3.70 -6.02 8.81
C TYR A 107 -3.31 -7.23 9.64
N LYS A 108 -2.77 -8.26 8.97
CA LYS A 108 -2.18 -9.43 9.66
C LYS A 108 -0.85 -9.08 10.33
N HIS A 109 -0.08 -8.19 9.69
CA HIS A 109 1.21 -7.72 10.17
C HIS A 109 1.16 -6.20 10.37
N PRO A 110 0.71 -5.73 11.53
CA PRO A 110 0.56 -4.32 11.82
C PRO A 110 1.92 -3.68 12.16
N GLY A 111 2.82 -3.63 11.19
CA GLY A 111 4.14 -3.02 11.32
C GLY A 111 4.28 -1.74 10.51
N LEU A 112 5.45 -1.10 10.63
CA LEU A 112 5.83 -0.04 9.71
C LEU A 112 5.86 -0.60 8.29
N GLY A 113 5.22 0.08 7.36
CA GLY A 113 5.09 -0.40 6.00
C GLY A 113 4.96 0.72 4.98
N ILE A 114 5.08 0.31 3.73
CA ILE A 114 4.91 1.15 2.55
C ILE A 114 3.73 0.60 1.78
N ASN A 115 2.78 1.47 1.45
CA ASN A 115 1.68 1.10 0.60
C ASN A 115 2.08 1.28 -0.87
N ILE A 116 1.81 0.27 -1.67
CA ILE A 116 2.05 0.26 -3.10
C ILE A 116 0.69 0.39 -3.77
N LEU A 117 0.39 1.60 -4.25
CA LEU A 117 -0.89 1.93 -4.83
C LEU A 117 -0.88 1.69 -6.35
N PRO A 118 -1.97 1.18 -6.93
CA PRO A 118 -2.05 0.96 -8.36
C PRO A 118 -2.13 2.29 -9.11
N LEU A 119 -1.26 2.45 -10.11
CA LEU A 119 -1.34 3.52 -11.10
C LEU A 119 -1.99 2.95 -12.36
N GLN A 120 -3.19 3.40 -12.64
CA GLN A 120 -3.90 3.02 -13.85
C GLN A 120 -3.64 4.06 -14.94
N CYS A 121 -3.12 3.59 -16.07
CA CYS A 121 -3.04 4.41 -17.26
C CYS A 121 -4.36 4.26 -18.03
N GLU A 122 -5.13 5.30 -18.11
CA GLU A 122 -6.36 5.28 -18.88
C GLU A 122 -6.09 5.81 -20.30
N TYR A 123 -6.01 4.85 -21.23
CA TYR A 123 -6.00 5.14 -22.66
C TYR A 123 -7.39 4.82 -23.22
N GLY A 124 -8.08 5.81 -23.74
CA GLY A 124 -9.34 5.57 -24.41
C GLY A 124 -10.26 6.80 -24.52
N PRO A 125 -11.39 6.67 -25.22
CA PRO A 125 -12.39 7.73 -25.31
C PRO A 125 -12.87 8.13 -23.90
N LYS A 126 -13.13 9.43 -23.70
CA LYS A 126 -13.59 9.97 -22.40
C LYS A 126 -14.77 9.24 -21.78
N GLY A 127 -15.64 8.64 -22.58
CA GLY A 127 -16.79 7.84 -22.11
C GLY A 127 -16.37 6.52 -21.41
N LYS A 128 -15.34 5.86 -21.91
CA LYS A 128 -14.81 4.62 -21.30
C LYS A 128 -14.11 4.92 -19.96
N TYR A 129 -13.42 6.04 -19.88
CA TYR A 129 -12.84 6.57 -18.64
C TYR A 129 -13.92 6.80 -17.57
N LEU A 130 -14.98 7.54 -17.94
CA LEU A 130 -16.05 7.87 -17.01
C LEU A 130 -16.74 6.61 -16.50
N TRP A 131 -16.98 5.62 -17.39
CA TRP A 131 -17.59 4.34 -17.04
C TRP A 131 -16.71 3.52 -16.07
N ASN A 132 -15.41 3.42 -16.34
CA ASN A 132 -14.48 2.70 -15.47
C ASN A 132 -14.40 3.37 -14.09
N ARG A 133 -14.33 4.70 -14.05
CA ARG A 133 -14.32 5.47 -12.80
C ARG A 133 -15.61 5.28 -11.99
N MET A 134 -16.77 5.33 -12.64
CA MET A 134 -18.05 5.07 -11.97
C MET A 134 -18.12 3.65 -11.41
N ARG A 135 -17.62 2.67 -12.13
CA ARG A 135 -17.55 1.28 -11.67
C ARG A 135 -16.64 1.12 -10.46
N GLU A 136 -15.46 1.74 -10.48
CA GLU A 136 -14.52 1.70 -9.36
C GLU A 136 -15.06 2.42 -8.12
N ASP A 137 -15.65 3.58 -8.28
CA ASP A 137 -16.29 4.31 -7.18
C ASP A 137 -17.51 3.55 -6.63
N GLY A 138 -18.23 2.83 -7.49
CA GLY A 138 -19.30 1.92 -7.07
C GLY A 138 -18.77 0.79 -6.19
N TRP A 139 -17.70 0.13 -6.60
CA TRP A 139 -17.08 -0.92 -5.80
C TRP A 139 -16.53 -0.39 -4.48
N LYS A 140 -15.86 0.77 -4.45
CA LYS A 140 -15.37 1.40 -3.22
C LYS A 140 -16.52 1.71 -2.24
N ARG A 141 -17.68 2.16 -2.74
CA ARG A 141 -18.88 2.39 -1.91
C ARG A 141 -19.44 1.10 -1.35
N ILE A 142 -19.54 0.05 -2.15
CA ILE A 142 -20.04 -1.27 -1.72
C ILE A 142 -19.11 -1.84 -0.65
N TYR A 143 -17.81 -1.83 -0.86
CA TYR A 143 -16.83 -2.28 0.13
C TYR A 143 -16.83 -1.41 1.39
N GLY A 144 -16.97 -0.09 1.25
CA GLY A 144 -17.14 0.82 2.37
C GLY A 144 -18.36 0.48 3.21
N CYS A 145 -19.51 0.24 2.58
CA CYS A 145 -20.73 -0.18 3.28
C CYS A 145 -20.56 -1.53 3.98
N LEU A 146 -19.94 -2.53 3.32
CA LEU A 146 -19.72 -3.85 3.93
C LEU A 146 -18.79 -3.80 5.13
N LEU A 147 -17.79 -2.91 5.12
CA LEU A 147 -16.88 -2.71 6.26
C LEU A 147 -17.55 -1.99 7.43
N TYR A 148 -18.52 -1.11 7.16
CA TYR A 148 -19.29 -0.39 8.19
C TYR A 148 -20.49 -1.16 8.73
N THR A 149 -20.98 -2.19 8.02
CA THR A 149 -22.11 -3.03 8.48
C THR A 149 -21.65 -4.29 9.25
N SER A 150 -20.36 -4.47 9.44
CA SER A 150 -19.86 -5.47 10.38
C SER A 150 -20.23 -5.06 11.80
N PRO A 151 -20.95 -5.89 12.58
CA PRO A 151 -21.36 -5.55 13.93
C PRO A 151 -20.13 -5.20 14.77
N SER A 152 -20.23 -4.10 15.50
CA SER A 152 -19.22 -3.69 16.46
C SER A 152 -19.12 -4.75 17.55
N PRO A 153 -17.93 -5.10 18.06
CA PRO A 153 -17.78 -6.02 19.21
C PRO A 153 -18.50 -5.55 20.49
N ARG A 154 -19.18 -4.39 20.48
CA ARG A 154 -19.95 -3.85 21.60
C ARG A 154 -21.44 -4.21 21.59
N ASP A 155 -21.90 -4.86 20.52
CA ASP A 155 -23.33 -5.21 20.38
C ASP A 155 -23.64 -6.65 20.77
N GLU A 156 -22.68 -7.32 21.42
CA GLU A 156 -22.88 -8.65 22.05
C GLU A 156 -22.87 -8.50 23.58
N ASP A 157 -23.93 -7.89 24.13
CA ASP A 157 -24.35 -8.02 25.53
C ASP A 157 -25.81 -8.47 25.60
#